data_410998e2fd2ba9c1def6088c0bfda0c8
#
_entry.id   410998e2fd2ba9c1def6088c0bfda0c8
#
_cell.length_a   1.000
_cell.length_b   1.000
_cell.length_c   1.000
_cell.angle_alpha   90.00
_cell.angle_beta   90.00
_cell.angle_gamma   90.00
#
_symmetry.space_group_name_H-M   'P 1'
#
loop_
_entity.id
_entity.type
_entity.pdbx_description
1 polymer ?
#
loop_
_entity_poly.entity_id
_entity_poly.type
_entity_poly.pdbx_seq_one_letter_code
_entity_poly.pdbx_strand_id
1 'polypeptide(L)'
;MHQSECIFRLLEPATCLTLGVPYIELSGKRWVLKEYANLTDAPAYTCISYAWGMEKAKNVFSNDQTMSARTIPVLEATINASKSQKNWADSVQFSYDRDPQKEEAGWTAAHKAAQAIWIDALCVPSQEPARTACLKSMGEIYSSAWQVVVVLSKSCADAFHQIRYAGRLDPSVLLNFEGDDWVTRAWTYQETVNSRALYFVAQDDESTLISGVDFLDAVATAVDDYKNSHGIDSLAWVKHHPRLNFLEMLIADYRIADYAERSAYHVMSVVDGRVTERVEDHYYAMVGAINATSMNDQGDDSLSPSEYFMRVCEAKGDYSFIYSLAPRSELPGKRWRPIEGKFPAVLSGLLVFGGEQAGIPAPTHLQLDNMCRLVPGSISPDGLKAAKWFTQRNSDDLSPDGIASGILERLTMIGFTGCGEYLEFENGFFFPQFKPACSNELLVVIPCNLHWVNGGPGLLLRSNGTGTFVFSDVGAFVGRVPKHGGSINVG
;
A
#
# COMPACT_ATOMS: atom_id res chain seq x y z
N MET A 1 6.13 23.46 26.26
CA MET A 1 6.38 22.50 25.21
C MET A 1 5.64 23.03 23.99
N HIS A 2 6.35 23.49 22.98
CA HIS A 2 5.73 23.98 21.75
C HIS A 2 5.20 22.77 20.98
N GLN A 3 3.89 22.70 20.79
CA GLN A 3 3.30 21.90 19.74
C GLN A 3 3.94 22.39 18.42
N SER A 4 4.67 21.55 17.72
CA SER A 4 5.04 21.82 16.33
C SER A 4 3.76 21.70 15.52
N GLU A 5 3.05 22.84 15.38
CA GLU A 5 1.87 22.93 14.53
C GLU A 5 2.28 22.52 13.11
N CYS A 6 1.64 21.48 12.59
CA CYS A 6 1.81 21.08 11.21
C CYS A 6 1.22 22.18 10.33
N ILE A 7 2.07 23.04 9.77
CA ILE A 7 1.64 24.08 8.84
C ILE A 7 1.15 23.37 7.57
N PHE A 8 -0.15 23.46 7.32
CA PHE A 8 -0.76 22.93 6.10
C PHE A 8 -0.72 23.99 5.00
N ARG A 9 -0.31 23.62 3.78
CA ARG A 9 -0.12 24.52 2.66
C ARG A 9 -0.97 24.12 1.47
N LEU A 10 -1.56 25.10 0.80
CA LEU A 10 -2.30 24.93 -0.44
C LEU A 10 -1.89 25.96 -1.48
N LEU A 11 -1.91 25.54 -2.73
CA LEU A 11 -1.80 26.41 -3.88
C LEU A 11 -3.20 26.90 -4.26
N GLU A 12 -3.41 28.24 -4.25
CA GLU A 12 -4.70 28.84 -4.52
C GLU A 12 -4.63 29.95 -5.58
N PRO A 13 -5.70 30.11 -6.42
CA PRO A 13 -5.76 31.20 -7.36
C PRO A 13 -5.82 32.54 -6.60
N ALA A 14 -4.95 33.46 -6.96
CA ALA A 14 -4.93 34.80 -6.39
C ALA A 14 -5.98 35.70 -7.07
N THR A 15 -6.89 36.26 -6.27
CA THR A 15 -7.84 37.27 -6.75
C THR A 15 -7.23 38.67 -6.74
N CYS A 16 -6.26 38.93 -5.88
CA CYS A 16 -5.48 40.15 -5.79
C CYS A 16 -4.06 39.80 -5.34
N LEU A 17 -3.06 40.41 -5.95
CA LEU A 17 -1.66 40.19 -5.55
C LEU A 17 -1.18 41.32 -4.68
N THR A 18 -0.64 40.99 -3.52
CA THR A 18 0.20 41.90 -2.74
C THR A 18 1.58 41.99 -3.39
N LEU A 19 2.13 43.18 -3.51
CA LEU A 19 3.45 43.39 -4.07
C LEU A 19 4.51 42.55 -3.33
N GLY A 20 5.30 41.74 -4.07
CA GLY A 20 6.36 40.93 -3.48
C GLY A 20 5.97 39.51 -3.07
N VAL A 21 4.69 39.11 -3.17
CA VAL A 21 4.29 37.73 -2.93
C VAL A 21 4.64 36.84 -4.13
N PRO A 22 5.40 35.74 -3.93
CA PRO A 22 5.69 34.81 -5.02
C PRO A 22 4.44 34.17 -5.60
N TYR A 23 4.40 33.99 -6.90
CA TYR A 23 3.30 33.32 -7.59
C TYR A 23 3.78 32.51 -8.79
N ILE A 24 2.96 31.58 -9.25
CA ILE A 24 3.12 30.89 -10.53
C ILE A 24 1.91 31.22 -11.43
N GLU A 25 2.12 31.24 -12.73
CA GLU A 25 1.05 31.40 -13.70
C GLU A 25 0.68 30.02 -14.28
N LEU A 26 -0.59 29.61 -14.09
CA LEU A 26 -1.10 28.34 -14.61
C LEU A 26 -2.46 28.60 -15.28
N SER A 27 -2.59 28.17 -16.53
CA SER A 27 -3.83 28.28 -17.29
C SER A 27 -4.44 29.68 -17.27
N GLY A 28 -3.60 30.73 -17.36
CA GLY A 28 -3.99 32.14 -17.39
C GLY A 28 -4.42 32.75 -16.06
N LYS A 29 -4.17 32.06 -14.95
CA LYS A 29 -4.41 32.55 -13.58
C LYS A 29 -3.09 32.57 -12.80
N ARG A 30 -3.00 33.47 -11.84
CA ARG A 30 -1.90 33.52 -10.89
C ARG A 30 -2.27 32.71 -9.66
N TRP A 31 -1.32 31.91 -9.17
CA TRP A 31 -1.49 31.03 -8.04
C TRP A 31 -0.45 31.34 -6.98
N VAL A 32 -0.88 31.35 -5.72
CA VAL A 32 -0.05 31.64 -4.54
C VAL A 32 -0.09 30.48 -3.57
N LEU A 33 1.00 30.27 -2.83
CA LEU A 33 1.04 29.28 -1.76
C LEU A 33 0.52 29.93 -0.48
N LYS A 34 -0.55 29.37 0.11
CA LYS A 34 -1.12 29.81 1.38
C LYS A 34 -0.88 28.80 2.48
N GLU A 35 -0.69 29.30 3.70
CA GLU A 35 -0.50 28.50 4.90
C GLU A 35 -1.76 28.54 5.77
N TYR A 36 -2.10 27.38 6.36
CA TYR A 36 -3.19 27.16 7.28
C TYR A 36 -2.67 26.55 8.57
N ALA A 37 -3.24 26.93 9.70
CA ALA A 37 -2.82 26.43 11.01
C ALA A 37 -3.07 24.91 11.15
N ASN A 38 -4.11 24.43 10.50
CA ASN A 38 -4.47 23.01 10.48
C ASN A 38 -5.29 22.68 9.22
N LEU A 39 -5.54 21.38 9.02
CA LEU A 39 -6.29 20.88 7.86
C LEU A 39 -7.76 21.30 7.85
N THR A 40 -8.37 21.45 9.05
CA THR A 40 -9.79 21.79 9.20
C THR A 40 -10.11 23.25 8.88
N ASP A 41 -9.11 24.13 8.96
CA ASP A 41 -9.25 25.56 8.61
C ASP A 41 -9.06 25.80 7.10
N ALA A 42 -8.59 24.80 6.37
CA ALA A 42 -8.33 24.90 4.94
C ALA A 42 -9.62 24.75 4.13
N PRO A 43 -9.72 25.41 2.96
CA PRO A 43 -10.80 25.15 2.03
C PRO A 43 -10.71 23.73 1.46
N ALA A 44 -11.80 23.27 0.85
CA ALA A 44 -11.78 22.04 0.08
C ALA A 44 -10.71 22.10 -1.04
N TYR A 45 -9.96 21.03 -1.22
CA TYR A 45 -8.81 20.99 -2.11
C TYR A 45 -8.73 19.68 -2.90
N THR A 46 -8.01 19.75 -4.01
CA THR A 46 -7.65 18.59 -4.83
C THR A 46 -6.20 18.21 -4.54
N CYS A 47 -5.94 16.96 -4.22
CA CYS A 47 -4.58 16.42 -4.19
C CYS A 47 -4.15 15.98 -5.58
N ILE A 48 -2.87 16.18 -5.91
CA ILE A 48 -2.25 15.68 -7.13
C ILE A 48 -1.25 14.60 -6.78
N SER A 49 -1.39 13.44 -7.43
CA SER A 49 -0.50 12.30 -7.35
C SER A 49 0.25 12.14 -8.67
N TYR A 50 1.58 12.13 -8.66
CA TYR A 50 2.40 12.01 -9.86
C TYR A 50 3.81 11.50 -9.56
N ALA A 51 4.51 11.02 -10.56
CA ALA A 51 5.93 10.66 -10.42
C ALA A 51 6.83 11.88 -10.71
N TRP A 52 7.75 12.18 -9.80
CA TRP A 52 8.63 13.36 -9.90
C TRP A 52 9.55 13.34 -11.11
N GLY A 53 10.04 12.19 -11.54
CA GLY A 53 11.09 12.07 -12.55
C GLY A 53 12.47 12.53 -12.04
N MET A 54 13.47 12.46 -12.91
CA MET A 54 14.88 12.77 -12.56
C MET A 54 15.20 14.26 -12.64
N GLU A 55 14.53 15.00 -13.51
CA GLU A 55 14.81 16.40 -13.77
C GLU A 55 14.29 17.30 -12.66
N LYS A 56 15.11 18.26 -12.25
CA LYS A 56 14.78 19.24 -11.21
C LYS A 56 14.63 20.64 -11.80
N ALA A 57 13.69 21.39 -11.25
CA ALA A 57 13.44 22.78 -11.56
C ALA A 57 13.53 23.64 -10.28
N LYS A 58 13.66 24.95 -10.43
CA LYS A 58 13.66 25.89 -9.32
C LYS A 58 12.26 25.98 -8.72
N ASN A 59 12.14 25.84 -7.39
CA ASN A 59 10.89 26.11 -6.69
C ASN A 59 10.72 27.62 -6.53
N VAL A 60 9.65 28.17 -7.08
CA VAL A 60 9.40 29.63 -7.04
C VAL A 60 8.96 30.14 -5.68
N PHE A 61 8.47 29.24 -4.79
CA PHE A 61 8.04 29.57 -3.43
C PHE A 61 9.13 29.34 -2.38
N SER A 62 10.29 28.80 -2.77
CA SER A 62 11.41 28.56 -1.86
C SER A 62 12.74 28.83 -2.59
N ASN A 63 13.61 29.59 -1.94
CA ASN A 63 14.94 29.86 -2.50
C ASN A 63 15.90 28.67 -2.36
N ASP A 64 15.61 27.79 -1.40
CA ASP A 64 16.52 26.72 -0.99
C ASP A 64 16.09 25.33 -1.47
N GLN A 65 14.99 25.25 -2.22
CA GLN A 65 14.46 24.00 -2.71
C GLN A 65 14.38 23.93 -4.23
N THR A 66 14.59 22.72 -4.73
CA THR A 66 14.20 22.35 -6.08
C THR A 66 12.89 21.54 -6.03
N MET A 67 12.10 21.63 -7.08
CA MET A 67 10.94 20.79 -7.34
C MET A 67 11.19 19.90 -8.55
N SER A 68 10.33 18.92 -8.79
CA SER A 68 10.34 18.17 -10.06
C SER A 68 10.07 19.10 -11.23
N ALA A 69 10.77 18.94 -12.34
CA ALA A 69 10.47 19.65 -13.58
C ALA A 69 9.06 19.33 -14.10
N ARG A 70 8.50 18.19 -13.71
CA ARG A 70 7.12 17.77 -14.05
C ARG A 70 6.04 18.52 -13.26
N THR A 71 6.36 19.18 -12.14
CA THR A 71 5.36 19.80 -11.24
C THR A 71 4.45 20.79 -11.99
N ILE A 72 5.02 21.71 -12.77
CA ILE A 72 4.22 22.70 -13.50
C ILE A 72 3.37 22.06 -14.62
N PRO A 73 3.91 21.22 -15.51
CA PRO A 73 3.11 20.50 -16.51
C PRO A 73 1.98 19.67 -15.91
N VAL A 74 2.21 19.00 -14.77
CA VAL A 74 1.20 18.20 -14.08
C VAL A 74 0.09 19.06 -13.50
N LEU A 75 0.43 20.22 -12.90
CA LEU A 75 -0.55 21.20 -12.45
C LEU A 75 -1.42 21.71 -13.61
N GLU A 76 -0.83 22.05 -14.73
CA GLU A 76 -1.56 22.51 -15.93
C GLU A 76 -2.47 21.43 -16.49
N ALA A 77 -2.00 20.17 -16.60
CA ALA A 77 -2.82 19.05 -17.04
C ALA A 77 -4.03 18.85 -16.13
N THR A 78 -3.82 18.87 -14.80
CA THR A 78 -4.92 18.73 -13.81
C THR A 78 -5.93 19.88 -13.91
N ILE A 79 -5.47 21.13 -14.00
CA ILE A 79 -6.34 22.30 -14.05
C ILE A 79 -7.16 22.29 -15.35
N ASN A 80 -6.55 21.95 -16.47
CA ASN A 80 -7.23 21.91 -17.76
C ASN A 80 -8.25 20.78 -17.84
N ALA A 81 -7.88 19.58 -17.38
CA ALA A 81 -8.80 18.44 -17.30
C ALA A 81 -10.00 18.72 -16.38
N SER A 82 -9.76 19.37 -15.22
CA SER A 82 -10.83 19.74 -14.28
C SER A 82 -11.80 20.79 -14.83
N LYS A 83 -11.36 21.68 -15.74
CA LYS A 83 -12.25 22.64 -16.40
C LYS A 83 -13.27 21.96 -17.31
N SER A 84 -12.84 20.92 -18.03
CA SER A 84 -13.73 20.15 -18.91
C SER A 84 -14.70 19.26 -18.13
N GLN A 85 -14.34 18.85 -16.93
CA GLN A 85 -15.18 18.04 -16.04
C GLN A 85 -16.37 18.81 -15.43
N LYS A 86 -16.31 20.14 -15.38
CA LYS A 86 -17.40 20.97 -14.84
C LYS A 86 -18.74 20.71 -15.54
N ASN A 87 -18.69 20.30 -16.80
CA ASN A 87 -19.88 19.94 -17.59
C ASN A 87 -20.31 18.47 -17.35
N TRP A 88 -19.46 17.65 -16.75
CA TRP A 88 -19.69 16.22 -16.54
C TRP A 88 -20.19 15.92 -15.12
N ALA A 89 -19.81 16.69 -14.11
CA ALA A 89 -20.24 16.51 -12.72
C ALA A 89 -21.76 16.59 -12.52
N ASP A 90 -22.48 17.21 -13.48
CA ASP A 90 -23.93 17.26 -13.49
C ASP A 90 -24.58 15.95 -14.03
N SER A 91 -23.80 15.01 -14.55
CA SER A 91 -24.29 13.79 -15.22
C SER A 91 -23.89 12.48 -14.55
N VAL A 92 -22.99 12.46 -13.58
CA VAL A 92 -22.50 11.23 -12.93
C VAL A 92 -23.15 11.07 -11.55
N GLN A 93 -23.96 10.07 -11.47
CA GLN A 93 -24.44 9.48 -10.23
C GLN A 93 -23.28 8.71 -9.61
N PHE A 94 -22.71 9.23 -8.53
CA PHE A 94 -21.67 8.53 -7.77
C PHE A 94 -22.17 7.15 -7.35
N SER A 95 -21.42 6.10 -7.63
CA SER A 95 -21.72 4.77 -7.10
C SER A 95 -21.25 4.74 -5.63
N TYR A 96 -22.21 4.74 -4.75
CA TYR A 96 -22.10 4.93 -3.32
C TYR A 96 -21.91 3.62 -2.56
N ASP A 97 -20.76 3.00 -2.60
CA ASP A 97 -20.49 1.82 -1.77
C ASP A 97 -19.56 2.09 -0.57
N ARG A 98 -19.22 3.36 -0.31
CA ARG A 98 -18.36 3.73 0.83
C ARG A 98 -19.08 4.71 1.75
N ASP A 99 -19.63 4.20 2.85
CA ASP A 99 -20.20 4.89 4.02
C ASP A 99 -21.18 6.05 3.73
N PRO A 100 -22.49 5.75 3.57
CA PRO A 100 -23.52 6.75 3.31
C PRO A 100 -23.69 7.81 4.41
N GLN A 101 -23.25 7.54 5.64
CA GLN A 101 -23.49 8.44 6.78
C GLN A 101 -22.56 9.65 6.83
N LYS A 102 -21.45 9.63 6.10
CA LYS A 102 -20.54 10.79 5.99
C LYS A 102 -20.95 11.80 4.94
N GLU A 103 -21.93 11.50 4.11
CA GLU A 103 -22.26 12.25 2.89
C GLU A 103 -23.28 13.37 3.05
N GLU A 104 -24.15 13.33 4.05
CA GLU A 104 -25.33 14.21 4.05
C GLU A 104 -25.13 15.63 4.55
N ALA A 105 -24.09 15.95 5.28
CA ALA A 105 -24.13 17.14 6.12
C ALA A 105 -23.49 18.42 5.56
N GLY A 106 -22.96 18.47 4.34
CA GLY A 106 -22.36 19.76 3.94
C GLY A 106 -21.60 19.83 2.64
N TRP A 107 -21.64 18.78 1.86
CA TRP A 107 -20.79 18.62 0.68
C TRP A 107 -21.26 19.35 -0.59
N THR A 108 -22.47 19.91 -0.61
CA THR A 108 -23.19 20.19 -1.86
C THR A 108 -22.85 21.47 -2.59
N ALA A 109 -22.52 22.57 -1.92
CA ALA A 109 -22.37 23.85 -2.61
C ALA A 109 -20.94 24.43 -2.60
N ALA A 110 -20.24 24.31 -1.49
CA ALA A 110 -18.89 24.88 -1.35
C ALA A 110 -17.83 24.12 -2.16
N HIS A 111 -18.08 22.85 -2.42
CA HIS A 111 -17.12 21.94 -3.05
C HIS A 111 -17.11 22.02 -4.60
N LYS A 112 -18.19 22.47 -5.22
CA LYS A 112 -18.21 22.75 -6.68
C LYS A 112 -17.21 23.83 -7.12
N ALA A 113 -16.58 24.49 -6.15
CA ALA A 113 -15.61 25.56 -6.35
C ALA A 113 -14.21 25.25 -5.80
N ALA A 114 -13.90 24.00 -5.40
CA ALA A 114 -12.57 23.66 -4.89
C ALA A 114 -11.52 24.00 -5.95
N GLN A 115 -10.92 25.19 -5.81
CA GLN A 115 -9.83 25.65 -6.67
C GLN A 115 -8.47 25.51 -6.00
N ALA A 116 -8.45 25.13 -4.71
CA ALA A 116 -7.22 24.90 -3.97
C ALA A 116 -6.61 23.54 -4.34
N ILE A 117 -5.30 23.51 -4.47
CA ILE A 117 -4.55 22.32 -4.88
C ILE A 117 -3.47 22.02 -3.84
N TRP A 118 -3.38 20.77 -3.44
CA TRP A 118 -2.25 20.24 -2.72
C TRP A 118 -1.37 19.41 -3.66
N ILE A 119 -0.09 19.74 -3.72
CA ILE A 119 0.93 18.99 -4.47
C ILE A 119 2.21 18.95 -3.63
N ASP A 120 2.74 17.78 -3.42
CA ASP A 120 3.85 17.51 -2.51
C ASP A 120 5.07 18.41 -2.75
N ALA A 121 5.47 18.59 -4.01
CA ALA A 121 6.63 19.38 -4.40
C ALA A 121 6.60 20.86 -3.98
N LEU A 122 5.40 21.41 -3.75
CA LEU A 122 5.23 22.82 -3.35
C LEU A 122 4.68 22.93 -1.92
N CYS A 123 3.84 21.99 -1.49
CA CYS A 123 3.10 22.09 -0.22
C CYS A 123 3.84 21.46 0.96
N VAL A 124 4.71 20.45 0.73
CA VAL A 124 5.54 19.88 1.80
C VAL A 124 6.62 20.89 2.22
N PRO A 125 6.71 21.24 3.52
CA PRO A 125 7.75 22.13 4.01
C PRO A 125 9.16 21.57 3.77
N SER A 126 10.13 22.47 3.59
CA SER A 126 11.54 22.08 3.40
C SER A 126 12.26 21.76 4.69
N GLN A 127 11.86 22.43 5.77
CA GLN A 127 12.60 22.47 7.02
C GLN A 127 11.98 21.52 8.04
N GLU A 128 12.86 20.85 8.79
CA GLU A 128 12.45 20.10 9.97
C GLU A 128 12.12 21.06 11.14
N PRO A 129 11.20 20.71 12.02
CA PRO A 129 10.42 19.46 12.08
C PRO A 129 9.15 19.47 11.22
N ALA A 130 8.79 20.59 10.59
CA ALA A 130 7.54 20.75 9.84
C ALA A 130 7.44 19.76 8.65
N ARG A 131 8.57 19.43 8.03
CA ARG A 131 8.63 18.44 6.94
C ARG A 131 8.20 17.05 7.44
N THR A 132 8.82 16.57 8.50
CA THR A 132 8.48 15.27 9.11
C THR A 132 7.04 15.21 9.58
N ALA A 133 6.52 16.29 10.21
CA ALA A 133 5.12 16.37 10.61
C ALA A 133 4.17 16.25 9.40
N CYS A 134 4.47 16.94 8.30
CA CYS A 134 3.70 16.84 7.06
C CYS A 134 3.73 15.42 6.47
N LEU A 135 4.90 14.77 6.42
CA LEU A 135 5.03 13.40 5.91
C LEU A 135 4.24 12.38 6.76
N LYS A 136 4.26 12.52 8.09
CA LYS A 136 3.44 11.71 9.00
C LYS A 136 1.93 11.90 8.77
N SER A 137 1.52 13.08 8.29
CA SER A 137 0.11 13.44 8.04
C SER A 137 -0.36 13.17 6.60
N MET A 138 0.47 12.59 5.74
CA MET A 138 0.12 12.38 4.32
C MET A 138 -1.16 11.56 4.15
N GLY A 139 -1.37 10.52 4.96
CA GLY A 139 -2.60 9.73 4.93
C GLY A 139 -3.85 10.58 5.18
N GLU A 140 -3.81 11.48 6.17
CA GLU A 140 -4.90 12.42 6.49
C GLU A 140 -5.10 13.44 5.37
N ILE A 141 -4.02 13.98 4.81
CA ILE A 141 -4.06 14.95 3.71
C ILE A 141 -4.80 14.36 2.51
N TYR A 142 -4.45 13.14 2.09
CA TYR A 142 -5.11 12.49 0.95
C TYR A 142 -6.54 12.04 1.26
N SER A 143 -6.82 11.55 2.47
CA SER A 143 -8.16 11.12 2.86
C SER A 143 -9.14 12.28 3.09
N SER A 144 -8.63 13.48 3.41
CA SER A 144 -9.43 14.69 3.59
C SER A 144 -9.63 15.49 2.31
N ALA A 145 -8.85 15.19 1.27
CA ALA A 145 -9.02 15.84 -0.02
C ALA A 145 -10.40 15.56 -0.62
N TRP A 146 -10.95 16.57 -1.31
CA TRP A 146 -12.17 16.40 -2.10
C TRP A 146 -12.02 15.32 -3.15
N GLN A 147 -10.91 15.35 -3.87
CA GLN A 147 -10.52 14.37 -4.87
C GLN A 147 -9.00 14.25 -4.96
N VAL A 148 -8.54 13.13 -5.48
CA VAL A 148 -7.16 12.92 -5.87
C VAL A 148 -7.11 12.76 -7.40
N VAL A 149 -6.24 13.51 -8.05
CA VAL A 149 -5.99 13.39 -9.48
C VAL A 149 -4.61 12.79 -9.70
N VAL A 150 -4.60 11.60 -10.28
CA VAL A 150 -3.37 10.92 -10.70
C VAL A 150 -3.01 11.39 -12.10
N VAL A 151 -1.79 11.90 -12.26
CA VAL A 151 -1.26 12.33 -13.55
C VAL A 151 -0.17 11.37 -14.00
N LEU A 152 -0.51 10.50 -14.95
CA LEU A 152 0.43 9.57 -15.56
C LEU A 152 1.25 10.26 -16.67
N SER A 153 2.33 9.62 -17.10
CA SER A 153 3.17 10.12 -18.16
C SER A 153 2.44 10.16 -19.52
N LYS A 154 2.98 10.95 -20.43
CA LYS A 154 2.45 11.08 -21.80
C LYS A 154 2.37 9.74 -22.55
N SER A 155 3.24 8.78 -22.25
CA SER A 155 3.21 7.45 -22.87
C SER A 155 1.90 6.69 -22.62
N CYS A 156 1.15 7.07 -21.60
CA CYS A 156 -0.15 6.47 -21.26
C CYS A 156 -1.33 7.12 -22.01
N ALA A 157 -1.14 8.20 -22.81
CA ALA A 157 -2.22 8.94 -23.44
C ALA A 157 -3.14 8.08 -24.32
N ASP A 158 -2.57 7.14 -25.09
CA ASP A 158 -3.36 6.21 -25.93
C ASP A 158 -4.31 5.34 -25.10
N ALA A 159 -3.89 4.90 -23.92
CA ALA A 159 -4.73 4.13 -23.01
C ALA A 159 -5.94 4.96 -22.55
N PHE A 160 -5.72 6.22 -22.19
CA PHE A 160 -6.80 7.13 -21.81
C PHE A 160 -7.79 7.36 -22.93
N HIS A 161 -7.29 7.53 -24.16
CA HIS A 161 -8.11 7.66 -25.34
C HIS A 161 -9.00 6.42 -25.56
N GLN A 162 -8.41 5.21 -25.43
CA GLN A 162 -9.16 3.97 -25.61
C GLN A 162 -10.25 3.80 -24.53
N ILE A 163 -9.92 4.00 -23.26
CA ILE A 163 -10.89 3.89 -22.15
C ILE A 163 -12.05 4.86 -22.37
N ARG A 164 -11.77 6.10 -22.75
CA ARG A 164 -12.79 7.14 -22.96
C ARG A 164 -13.74 6.82 -24.09
N TYR A 165 -13.23 6.42 -25.24
CA TYR A 165 -14.05 6.28 -26.45
C TYR A 165 -14.58 4.86 -26.65
N ALA A 166 -13.88 3.86 -26.19
CA ALA A 166 -14.27 2.45 -26.32
C ALA A 166 -14.76 1.81 -25.03
N GLY A 167 -14.61 2.47 -23.86
CA GLY A 167 -14.95 1.93 -22.55
C GLY A 167 -14.08 0.72 -22.14
N ARG A 168 -13.00 0.45 -22.86
CA ARG A 168 -12.11 -0.68 -22.65
C ARG A 168 -10.69 -0.35 -23.06
N LEU A 169 -9.73 -1.13 -22.56
CA LEU A 169 -8.32 -1.02 -22.86
C LEU A 169 -7.88 -2.25 -23.66
N ASP A 170 -7.13 -2.06 -24.76
CA ASP A 170 -6.47 -3.12 -25.47
C ASP A 170 -5.30 -3.64 -24.63
N PRO A 171 -5.18 -4.97 -24.41
CA PRO A 171 -4.11 -5.55 -23.63
C PRO A 171 -2.69 -5.14 -24.06
N SER A 172 -2.48 -4.85 -25.35
CA SER A 172 -1.16 -4.42 -25.86
C SER A 172 -0.70 -3.08 -25.30
N VAL A 173 -1.62 -2.23 -24.84
CA VAL A 173 -1.33 -0.90 -24.30
C VAL A 173 -0.95 -0.95 -22.81
N LEU A 174 -1.17 -2.08 -22.13
CA LEU A 174 -0.77 -2.28 -20.73
C LEU A 174 0.71 -2.01 -20.48
N LEU A 175 1.58 -2.34 -21.45
CA LEU A 175 3.02 -2.13 -21.33
C LEU A 175 3.41 -0.65 -21.20
N ASN A 176 2.54 0.28 -21.61
CA ASN A 176 2.78 1.71 -21.40
C ASN A 176 2.74 2.07 -19.91
N PHE A 177 1.86 1.40 -19.12
CA PHE A 177 1.83 1.58 -17.67
C PHE A 177 3.03 0.92 -16.99
N GLU A 178 3.56 -0.18 -17.53
CA GLU A 178 4.77 -0.81 -17.01
C GLU A 178 5.98 0.13 -17.11
N GLY A 179 5.99 1.04 -18.07
CA GLY A 179 7.00 2.09 -18.23
C GLY A 179 6.78 3.32 -17.34
N ASP A 180 5.63 3.48 -16.69
CA ASP A 180 5.34 4.67 -15.88
C ASP A 180 5.86 4.53 -14.45
N ASP A 181 6.70 5.49 -14.03
CA ASP A 181 7.31 5.47 -12.69
C ASP A 181 6.29 5.62 -11.56
N TRP A 182 5.12 6.21 -11.82
CA TRP A 182 4.05 6.35 -10.83
C TRP A 182 3.62 4.98 -10.27
N VAL A 183 3.55 3.96 -11.12
CA VAL A 183 3.10 2.61 -10.76
C VAL A 183 3.96 1.98 -9.66
N THR A 184 5.25 2.31 -9.63
CA THR A 184 6.21 1.68 -8.71
C THR A 184 6.60 2.51 -7.50
N ARG A 185 6.17 3.76 -7.39
CA ARG A 185 6.51 4.58 -6.23
C ARG A 185 5.74 4.12 -4.98
N ALA A 186 6.42 4.10 -3.83
CA ALA A 186 5.79 3.72 -2.57
C ALA A 186 4.69 4.70 -2.13
N TRP A 187 4.92 5.99 -2.31
CA TRP A 187 3.98 7.05 -1.94
C TRP A 187 2.63 6.95 -2.66
N THR A 188 2.64 6.60 -3.96
CA THR A 188 1.44 6.55 -4.79
C THR A 188 0.40 5.53 -4.31
N TYR A 189 0.84 4.52 -3.57
CA TYR A 189 -0.06 3.57 -2.94
C TYR A 189 -0.99 4.25 -1.94
N GLN A 190 -0.44 4.92 -0.90
CA GLN A 190 -1.28 5.60 0.10
C GLN A 190 -2.11 6.74 -0.50
N GLU A 191 -1.58 7.43 -1.52
CA GLU A 191 -2.24 8.53 -2.22
C GLU A 191 -3.53 8.06 -2.89
N THR A 192 -3.51 6.83 -3.42
CA THR A 192 -4.64 6.21 -4.09
C THR A 192 -5.63 5.59 -3.12
N VAL A 193 -5.15 4.70 -2.22
CA VAL A 193 -6.04 3.92 -1.37
C VAL A 193 -6.77 4.76 -0.31
N ASN A 194 -6.24 5.94 0.04
CA ASN A 194 -6.90 6.87 0.94
C ASN A 194 -7.85 7.84 0.24
N SER A 195 -7.81 7.92 -1.10
CA SER A 195 -8.64 8.88 -1.84
C SER A 195 -10.12 8.54 -1.74
N ARG A 196 -10.95 9.55 -1.48
CA ARG A 196 -12.42 9.43 -1.49
C ARG A 196 -12.97 9.39 -2.91
N ALA A 197 -12.40 10.23 -3.78
CA ALA A 197 -12.72 10.30 -5.19
C ALA A 197 -11.39 10.34 -5.97
N LEU A 198 -11.16 9.31 -6.75
CA LEU A 198 -9.94 9.14 -7.53
C LEU A 198 -10.22 9.40 -9.00
N TYR A 199 -9.34 10.15 -9.64
CA TYR A 199 -9.37 10.41 -11.07
C TYR A 199 -8.00 10.23 -11.68
N PHE A 200 -7.97 9.88 -12.96
CA PHE A 200 -6.75 9.71 -13.73
C PHE A 200 -6.77 10.61 -14.97
N VAL A 201 -5.59 11.09 -15.33
CA VAL A 201 -5.33 11.82 -16.58
C VAL A 201 -3.90 11.53 -17.05
N ALA A 202 -3.63 11.57 -18.35
CA ALA A 202 -2.26 11.53 -18.85
C ALA A 202 -1.71 12.96 -18.97
N GLN A 203 -0.43 13.14 -18.68
CA GLN A 203 0.27 14.41 -18.95
C GLN A 203 0.18 14.76 -20.42
N ASP A 204 -0.06 16.01 -20.76
CA ASP A 204 -0.26 16.53 -22.11
C ASP A 204 -1.54 16.01 -22.83
N ASP A 205 -2.43 15.34 -22.10
CA ASP A 205 -3.76 15.03 -22.62
C ASP A 205 -4.70 16.20 -22.32
N GLU A 206 -5.21 16.85 -23.35
CA GLU A 206 -6.20 17.95 -23.23
C GLU A 206 -7.58 17.45 -22.76
N SER A 207 -7.68 16.19 -22.44
CA SER A 207 -8.93 15.50 -22.22
C SER A 207 -9.45 15.60 -20.77
N THR A 208 -10.68 15.14 -20.60
CA THR A 208 -11.36 15.03 -19.30
C THR A 208 -10.74 13.96 -18.41
N LEU A 209 -10.87 14.15 -17.10
CA LEU A 209 -10.51 13.13 -16.11
C LEU A 209 -11.33 11.85 -16.34
N ILE A 210 -10.69 10.70 -16.18
CA ILE A 210 -11.37 9.40 -16.11
C ILE A 210 -11.52 9.04 -14.64
N SER A 211 -12.68 8.55 -14.22
CA SER A 211 -12.88 8.11 -12.84
C SER A 211 -11.93 6.96 -12.48
N GLY A 212 -11.49 6.91 -11.23
CA GLY A 212 -10.63 5.84 -10.76
C GLY A 212 -11.25 4.46 -10.96
N VAL A 213 -12.57 4.37 -10.79
CA VAL A 213 -13.32 3.12 -11.00
C VAL A 213 -13.23 2.69 -12.46
N ASP A 214 -13.60 3.56 -13.41
CA ASP A 214 -13.59 3.22 -14.83
C ASP A 214 -12.19 2.89 -15.34
N PHE A 215 -11.18 3.67 -14.88
CA PHE A 215 -9.80 3.44 -15.25
C PHE A 215 -9.30 2.08 -14.74
N LEU A 216 -9.47 1.82 -13.44
CA LEU A 216 -8.97 0.61 -12.81
C LEU A 216 -9.70 -0.65 -13.29
N ASP A 217 -11.01 -0.57 -13.57
CA ASP A 217 -11.78 -1.68 -14.16
C ASP A 217 -11.33 -1.99 -15.58
N ALA A 218 -11.06 -0.98 -16.40
CA ALA A 218 -10.53 -1.18 -17.75
C ALA A 218 -9.15 -1.83 -17.72
N VAL A 219 -8.28 -1.42 -16.79
CA VAL A 219 -6.95 -2.04 -16.59
C VAL A 219 -7.08 -3.48 -16.10
N ALA A 220 -7.94 -3.75 -15.11
CA ALA A 220 -8.16 -5.10 -14.60
C ALA A 220 -8.63 -6.06 -15.70
N THR A 221 -9.61 -5.63 -16.50
CA THR A 221 -10.11 -6.41 -17.63
C THR A 221 -9.00 -6.70 -18.66
N ALA A 222 -8.20 -5.70 -18.99
CA ALA A 222 -7.10 -5.86 -19.95
C ALA A 222 -5.99 -6.79 -19.40
N VAL A 223 -5.71 -6.76 -18.09
CA VAL A 223 -4.77 -7.69 -17.43
C VAL A 223 -5.29 -9.13 -17.53
N ASP A 224 -6.57 -9.35 -17.23
CA ASP A 224 -7.17 -10.69 -17.33
C ASP A 224 -7.17 -11.20 -18.78
N ASP A 225 -7.51 -10.36 -19.75
CA ASP A 225 -7.46 -10.70 -21.19
C ASP A 225 -6.03 -11.03 -21.63
N TYR A 226 -5.04 -10.28 -21.16
CA TYR A 226 -3.63 -10.54 -21.44
C TYR A 226 -3.18 -11.89 -20.86
N LYS A 227 -3.46 -12.14 -19.58
CA LYS A 227 -3.13 -13.41 -18.91
C LYS A 227 -3.77 -14.60 -19.64
N ASN A 228 -5.06 -14.51 -19.96
CA ASN A 228 -5.81 -15.57 -20.62
C ASN A 228 -5.29 -15.85 -22.04
N SER A 229 -5.03 -14.82 -22.84
CA SER A 229 -4.56 -14.96 -24.22
C SER A 229 -3.15 -15.53 -24.32
N HIS A 230 -2.30 -15.33 -23.31
CA HIS A 230 -0.93 -15.81 -23.27
C HIS A 230 -0.74 -17.07 -22.39
N GLY A 231 -1.80 -17.55 -21.74
CA GLY A 231 -1.74 -18.67 -20.81
C GLY A 231 -0.84 -18.42 -19.59
N ILE A 232 -0.79 -17.17 -19.12
CA ILE A 232 0.05 -16.75 -18.00
C ILE A 232 -0.73 -16.91 -16.70
N ASP A 233 -0.21 -17.72 -15.78
CA ASP A 233 -0.78 -17.84 -14.45
C ASP A 233 -0.38 -16.64 -13.53
N SER A 234 -1.08 -16.48 -12.41
CA SER A 234 -0.87 -15.35 -11.49
C SER A 234 0.56 -15.25 -10.95
N LEU A 235 1.25 -16.36 -10.69
CA LEU A 235 2.62 -16.32 -10.18
C LEU A 235 3.63 -16.01 -11.29
N ALA A 236 3.42 -16.53 -12.49
CA ALA A 236 4.21 -16.15 -13.65
C ALA A 236 4.01 -14.66 -13.99
N TRP A 237 2.79 -14.14 -13.81
CA TRP A 237 2.50 -12.73 -13.98
C TRP A 237 3.32 -11.85 -13.03
N VAL A 238 3.33 -12.13 -11.75
CA VAL A 238 4.16 -11.41 -10.75
C VAL A 238 5.63 -11.35 -11.17
N LYS A 239 6.15 -12.47 -11.70
CA LYS A 239 7.55 -12.56 -12.15
C LYS A 239 7.83 -11.75 -13.40
N HIS A 240 6.95 -11.85 -14.41
CA HIS A 240 7.21 -11.28 -15.73
C HIS A 240 6.79 -9.82 -15.85
N HIS A 241 5.77 -9.41 -15.08
CA HIS A 241 5.18 -8.07 -15.07
C HIS A 241 5.03 -7.51 -13.66
N PRO A 242 6.14 -7.39 -12.88
CA PRO A 242 6.07 -6.97 -11.47
C PRO A 242 5.46 -5.58 -11.29
N ARG A 243 5.69 -4.67 -12.24
CA ARG A 243 5.15 -3.30 -12.18
C ARG A 243 3.64 -3.28 -12.43
N LEU A 244 3.14 -4.03 -13.41
CA LEU A 244 1.70 -4.19 -13.64
C LEU A 244 1.02 -4.93 -12.49
N ASN A 245 1.72 -5.87 -11.84
CA ASN A 245 1.22 -6.51 -10.64
C ASN A 245 0.98 -5.51 -9.50
N PHE A 246 1.82 -4.48 -9.32
CA PHE A 246 1.57 -3.41 -8.36
C PHE A 246 0.30 -2.62 -8.68
N LEU A 247 0.01 -2.41 -9.96
CA LEU A 247 -1.22 -1.77 -10.38
C LEU A 247 -2.44 -2.67 -10.12
N GLU A 248 -2.33 -3.97 -10.39
CA GLU A 248 -3.38 -4.96 -10.09
C GLU A 248 -3.69 -5.03 -8.57
N MET A 249 -2.65 -5.06 -7.72
CA MET A 249 -2.84 -5.00 -6.26
C MET A 249 -3.54 -3.72 -5.84
N LEU A 250 -3.17 -2.58 -6.44
CA LEU A 250 -3.81 -1.30 -6.16
C LEU A 250 -5.30 -1.30 -6.52
N ILE A 251 -5.69 -1.99 -7.61
CA ILE A 251 -7.09 -2.17 -8.00
C ILE A 251 -7.86 -2.87 -6.89
N ALA A 252 -7.34 -3.99 -6.41
CA ALA A 252 -7.98 -4.76 -5.34
C ALA A 252 -8.14 -3.91 -4.06
N ASP A 253 -7.08 -3.19 -3.66
CA ASP A 253 -7.07 -2.40 -2.44
C ASP A 253 -7.98 -1.16 -2.52
N TYR A 254 -8.03 -0.51 -3.67
CA TYR A 254 -8.90 0.65 -3.85
C TYR A 254 -10.37 0.26 -3.92
N ARG A 255 -10.69 -0.90 -4.53
CA ARG A 255 -12.07 -1.33 -4.79
C ARG A 255 -12.70 -2.16 -3.68
N ILE A 256 -11.92 -2.99 -3.00
CA ILE A 256 -12.43 -4.07 -2.15
C ILE A 256 -12.06 -3.84 -0.68
N ALA A 257 -10.84 -3.39 -0.39
CA ALA A 257 -10.38 -3.28 0.98
C ALA A 257 -10.86 -2.00 1.64
N ASP A 258 -11.68 -2.15 2.68
CA ASP A 258 -11.95 -1.06 3.61
C ASP A 258 -10.65 -0.67 4.34
N TYR A 259 -10.56 0.61 4.70
CA TYR A 259 -9.43 1.14 5.45
C TYR A 259 -9.17 0.35 6.75
N ALA A 260 -10.23 -0.06 7.46
CA ALA A 260 -10.13 -0.87 8.67
C ALA A 260 -9.51 -2.25 8.44
N GLU A 261 -9.57 -2.78 7.22
CA GLU A 261 -9.07 -4.11 6.87
C GLU A 261 -7.60 -4.12 6.43
N ARG A 262 -6.96 -2.94 6.25
CA ARG A 262 -5.56 -2.88 5.84
C ARG A 262 -4.65 -3.23 7.02
N SER A 263 -4.15 -4.46 7.00
CA SER A 263 -3.18 -4.92 7.98
C SER A 263 -1.78 -4.38 7.69
N ALA A 264 -0.93 -4.35 8.72
CA ALA A 264 0.48 -4.00 8.57
C ALA A 264 1.19 -4.94 7.59
N TYR A 265 0.90 -6.25 7.63
CA TYR A 265 1.46 -7.22 6.71
C TYR A 265 1.04 -6.94 5.26
N HIS A 266 -0.24 -6.64 5.04
CA HIS A 266 -0.75 -6.30 3.71
C HIS A 266 0.00 -5.09 3.13
N VAL A 267 0.06 -4.00 3.91
CA VAL A 267 0.75 -2.77 3.47
C VAL A 267 2.25 -3.02 3.25
N MET A 268 2.91 -3.78 4.13
CA MET A 268 4.31 -4.19 3.94
C MET A 268 4.48 -4.95 2.62
N SER A 269 3.61 -5.93 2.34
CA SER A 269 3.70 -6.76 1.12
C SER A 269 3.52 -5.97 -0.17
N VAL A 270 2.68 -4.93 -0.15
CA VAL A 270 2.44 -4.06 -1.31
C VAL A 270 3.55 -3.03 -1.50
N VAL A 271 4.10 -2.50 -0.40
CA VAL A 271 5.10 -1.43 -0.46
C VAL A 271 6.52 -1.96 -0.62
N ASP A 272 6.80 -3.21 -0.24
CA ASP A 272 8.13 -3.82 -0.23
C ASP A 272 8.87 -3.73 -1.57
N GLY A 273 8.20 -4.03 -2.67
CA GLY A 273 8.81 -3.94 -4.02
C GLY A 273 8.79 -2.53 -4.65
N ARG A 274 8.24 -1.53 -3.95
CA ARG A 274 8.10 -0.18 -4.50
C ARG A 274 9.33 0.69 -4.23
N VAL A 275 9.53 1.68 -5.08
CA VAL A 275 10.70 2.55 -5.06
C VAL A 275 10.46 3.75 -4.15
N THR A 276 11.47 4.07 -3.33
CA THR A 276 11.54 5.30 -2.53
C THR A 276 12.85 6.02 -2.80
N GLU A 277 12.86 7.34 -2.76
CA GLU A 277 14.10 8.13 -2.87
C GLU A 277 14.92 8.08 -1.57
N ARG A 278 14.24 8.00 -0.42
CA ARG A 278 14.83 7.89 0.91
C ARG A 278 14.30 6.67 1.63
N VAL A 279 15.11 6.06 2.46
CA VAL A 279 14.71 4.86 3.23
C VAL A 279 13.55 5.18 4.18
N GLU A 280 13.53 6.36 4.78
CA GLU A 280 12.49 6.82 5.69
C GLU A 280 11.12 6.94 5.00
N ASP A 281 11.11 7.34 3.74
CA ASP A 281 9.89 7.51 2.94
C ASP A 281 9.10 6.20 2.82
N HIS A 282 9.79 5.06 2.84
CA HIS A 282 9.16 3.74 2.84
C HIS A 282 8.20 3.57 4.03
N TYR A 283 8.64 3.98 5.22
CA TYR A 283 7.83 3.87 6.44
C TYR A 283 6.69 4.87 6.48
N TYR A 284 6.92 6.11 6.08
CA TYR A 284 5.86 7.12 6.03
C TYR A 284 4.78 6.77 5.01
N ALA A 285 5.16 6.18 3.87
CA ALA A 285 4.20 5.66 2.90
C ALA A 285 3.34 4.54 3.48
N MET A 286 3.91 3.65 4.29
CA MET A 286 3.16 2.61 5.00
C MET A 286 2.27 3.17 6.10
N VAL A 287 2.78 4.12 6.90
CA VAL A 287 1.99 4.77 7.98
C VAL A 287 0.73 5.40 7.43
N GLY A 288 0.85 6.19 6.36
CA GLY A 288 -0.30 6.83 5.75
C GLY A 288 -1.31 5.85 5.15
N ALA A 289 -0.86 4.67 4.70
CA ALA A 289 -1.76 3.64 4.21
C ALA A 289 -2.50 2.89 5.33
N ILE A 290 -1.87 2.71 6.50
CA ILE A 290 -2.46 2.03 7.65
C ILE A 290 -3.38 2.95 8.45
N ASN A 291 -3.03 4.22 8.58
CA ASN A 291 -3.77 5.17 9.37
C ASN A 291 -4.03 6.45 8.57
N ALA A 292 -5.27 6.62 8.11
CA ALA A 292 -5.70 7.84 7.39
C ALA A 292 -6.00 9.02 8.33
N THR A 293 -6.12 8.78 9.63
CA THR A 293 -6.29 9.85 10.62
C THR A 293 -4.95 10.12 11.27
N SER A 294 -4.57 11.41 11.39
CA SER A 294 -3.40 11.73 12.21
C SER A 294 -3.69 11.21 13.62
N MET A 295 -2.88 10.30 14.08
CA MET A 295 -2.87 10.04 15.49
C MET A 295 -2.41 11.35 16.13
N ASN A 296 -3.26 11.94 16.98
CA ASN A 296 -2.85 13.01 17.89
C ASN A 296 -1.81 12.48 18.90
N ASP A 297 -1.08 11.49 18.51
CA ASP A 297 0.09 11.05 19.21
C ASP A 297 1.14 12.14 18.99
N GLN A 298 1.24 13.00 20.00
CA GLN A 298 2.37 13.88 20.20
C GLN A 298 3.60 13.00 20.42
N GLY A 299 3.79 12.08 19.46
CA GLY A 299 4.81 11.05 19.47
C GLY A 299 6.14 11.73 19.58
N ASP A 300 6.92 11.22 20.45
CA ASP A 300 8.33 11.48 20.60
C ASP A 300 8.97 11.63 19.21
N ASP A 301 9.28 12.88 18.82
CA ASP A 301 9.96 13.18 17.55
C ASP A 301 11.34 12.50 17.44
N SER A 302 11.78 11.84 18.53
CA SER A 302 12.99 11.04 18.59
C SER A 302 12.84 9.61 18.03
N LEU A 303 11.62 9.15 17.72
CA LEU A 303 11.40 7.80 17.19
C LEU A 303 11.93 7.67 15.76
N SER A 304 12.63 6.58 15.49
CA SER A 304 12.96 6.24 14.11
C SER A 304 11.68 5.97 13.29
N PRO A 305 11.68 6.19 11.96
CA PRO A 305 10.53 5.96 11.12
C PRO A 305 9.95 4.53 11.23
N SER A 306 10.81 3.53 11.39
CA SER A 306 10.41 2.13 11.57
C SER A 306 9.72 1.91 12.93
N GLU A 307 10.23 2.52 14.00
CA GLU A 307 9.60 2.47 15.32
C GLU A 307 8.26 3.20 15.31
N TYR A 308 8.17 4.35 14.64
CA TYR A 308 6.92 5.08 14.47
C TYR A 308 5.86 4.22 13.75
N PHE A 309 6.25 3.54 12.65
CA PHE A 309 5.36 2.61 11.95
C PHE A 309 4.83 1.51 12.88
N MET A 310 5.70 0.83 13.63
CA MET A 310 5.27 -0.21 14.57
C MET A 310 4.33 0.34 15.65
N ARG A 311 4.58 1.56 16.16
CA ARG A 311 3.70 2.20 17.15
C ARG A 311 2.32 2.50 16.60
N VAL A 312 2.24 2.95 15.34
CA VAL A 312 0.96 3.16 14.64
C VAL A 312 0.19 1.83 14.53
N CYS A 313 0.87 0.76 14.14
CA CYS A 313 0.26 -0.58 14.07
C CYS A 313 -0.22 -1.07 15.45
N GLU A 314 0.63 -0.95 16.49
CA GLU A 314 0.29 -1.31 17.88
C GLU A 314 -0.93 -0.52 18.39
N ALA A 315 -1.01 0.78 18.09
CA ALA A 315 -2.15 1.60 18.47
C ALA A 315 -3.45 1.21 17.75
N LYS A 316 -3.34 0.72 16.52
CA LYS A 316 -4.46 0.13 15.77
C LYS A 316 -4.84 -1.26 16.31
N GLY A 317 -4.00 -1.89 17.13
CA GLY A 317 -4.16 -3.27 17.62
C GLY A 317 -3.69 -4.33 16.63
N ASP A 318 -3.01 -3.93 15.57
CA ASP A 318 -2.52 -4.81 14.52
C ASP A 318 -1.03 -5.15 14.72
N TYR A 319 -0.76 -6.41 14.96
CA TYR A 319 0.58 -6.96 15.15
C TYR A 319 1.08 -7.76 13.93
N SER A 320 0.42 -7.65 12.78
CA SER A 320 0.79 -8.44 11.60
C SER A 320 2.19 -8.08 11.04
N PHE A 321 2.81 -6.98 11.47
CA PHE A 321 4.21 -6.68 11.17
C PHE A 321 5.19 -7.73 11.74
N ILE A 322 4.73 -8.61 12.64
CA ILE A 322 5.51 -9.76 13.13
C ILE A 322 5.88 -10.73 11.99
N TYR A 323 5.16 -10.76 10.89
CA TYR A 323 5.45 -11.60 9.71
C TYR A 323 6.48 -10.98 8.76
N SER A 324 7.24 -10.00 9.22
CA SER A 324 8.36 -9.43 8.48
C SER A 324 9.61 -10.35 8.56
N LEU A 325 10.46 -10.30 7.54
CA LEU A 325 11.79 -10.94 7.54
C LEU A 325 12.86 -10.11 8.27
N ALA A 326 12.50 -8.99 8.87
CA ALA A 326 13.45 -8.13 9.60
C ALA A 326 14.08 -8.87 10.79
N PRO A 327 15.32 -8.52 11.17
CA PRO A 327 15.93 -9.00 12.41
C PRO A 327 15.06 -8.72 13.64
N ARG A 328 15.19 -9.54 14.67
CA ARG A 328 14.37 -9.45 15.87
C ARG A 328 15.12 -8.85 17.05
N SER A 329 14.35 -8.28 17.98
CA SER A 329 14.86 -7.82 19.25
C SER A 329 15.45 -9.01 20.06
N GLU A 330 16.61 -8.82 20.67
CA GLU A 330 17.20 -9.79 21.59
C GLU A 330 16.68 -9.66 23.02
N LEU A 331 15.87 -8.63 23.30
CA LEU A 331 15.34 -8.38 24.63
C LEU A 331 14.39 -9.52 25.05
N PRO A 332 14.54 -10.07 26.26
CA PRO A 332 13.62 -11.07 26.78
C PRO A 332 12.16 -10.59 26.74
N GLY A 333 11.26 -11.44 26.26
CA GLY A 333 9.84 -11.11 26.10
C GLY A 333 9.49 -10.24 24.90
N LYS A 334 10.47 -9.78 24.12
CA LYS A 334 10.28 -8.97 22.92
C LYS A 334 10.96 -9.53 21.65
N ARG A 335 11.35 -10.79 21.67
CA ARG A 335 11.99 -11.44 20.52
C ARG A 335 11.05 -11.54 19.29
N TRP A 336 9.77 -11.41 19.50
CA TRP A 336 8.78 -11.31 18.44
C TRP A 336 8.84 -9.99 17.66
N ARG A 337 9.39 -8.91 18.28
CA ARG A 337 9.35 -7.55 17.73
C ARG A 337 10.50 -7.34 16.74
N PRO A 338 10.23 -6.92 15.50
CA PRO A 338 11.27 -6.47 14.58
C PRO A 338 12.08 -5.32 15.17
N ILE A 339 13.34 -5.23 14.79
CA ILE A 339 14.20 -4.08 15.07
C ILE A 339 14.32 -3.20 13.82
N GLU A 340 15.02 -2.07 13.97
CA GLU A 340 15.22 -1.10 12.87
C GLU A 340 15.75 -1.76 11.59
N GLY A 341 15.39 -1.18 10.44
CA GLY A 341 15.76 -1.64 9.12
C GLY A 341 14.54 -1.78 8.22
N LYS A 342 14.69 -2.30 7.02
CA LYS A 342 13.58 -2.62 6.14
C LYS A 342 12.75 -3.74 6.76
N PHE A 343 11.43 -3.67 6.60
CA PHE A 343 10.49 -4.73 7.03
C PHE A 343 9.94 -5.48 5.80
N PRO A 344 10.76 -6.26 5.10
CA PRO A 344 10.27 -7.03 3.98
C PRO A 344 9.25 -8.05 4.48
N ALA A 345 8.13 -8.17 3.78
CA ALA A 345 7.15 -9.21 4.06
C ALA A 345 7.72 -10.60 3.70
N VAL A 346 7.18 -11.64 4.32
CA VAL A 346 7.56 -13.04 3.98
C VAL A 346 7.36 -13.31 2.49
N LEU A 347 6.29 -12.76 1.92
CA LEU A 347 6.04 -12.75 0.49
C LEU A 347 5.48 -11.38 0.08
N SER A 348 6.02 -10.84 -1.00
CA SER A 348 5.55 -9.61 -1.64
C SER A 348 4.87 -9.96 -2.96
N GLY A 349 3.96 -9.07 -3.42
CA GLY A 349 3.34 -9.22 -4.73
C GLY A 349 2.22 -10.26 -4.84
N LEU A 350 1.81 -10.91 -3.74
CA LEU A 350 0.59 -11.71 -3.68
C LEU A 350 -0.55 -10.90 -3.04
N LEU A 351 -1.75 -11.09 -3.59
CA LEU A 351 -2.95 -10.54 -2.98
C LEU A 351 -3.20 -11.20 -1.62
N VAL A 352 -3.21 -10.39 -0.58
CA VAL A 352 -3.46 -10.81 0.80
C VAL A 352 -4.92 -10.55 1.14
N PHE A 353 -5.58 -11.56 1.68
CA PHE A 353 -6.96 -11.48 2.16
C PHE A 353 -6.98 -11.44 3.68
N GLY A 354 -8.01 -10.79 4.21
CA GLY A 354 -8.25 -10.75 5.64
C GLY A 354 -7.75 -9.48 6.29
N GLY A 355 -7.96 -9.41 7.58
CA GLY A 355 -7.76 -8.22 8.38
C GLY A 355 -6.49 -8.21 9.21
N GLU A 356 -6.55 -7.50 10.29
CA GLU A 356 -5.47 -7.27 11.23
C GLU A 356 -5.14 -8.54 12.03
N GLN A 357 -3.90 -8.69 12.43
CA GLN A 357 -3.49 -9.67 13.42
C GLN A 357 -3.67 -9.06 14.81
N ALA A 358 -4.80 -9.33 15.43
CA ALA A 358 -5.05 -8.85 16.79
C ALA A 358 -4.06 -9.43 17.79
N GLY A 359 -3.63 -8.60 18.74
CA GLY A 359 -2.72 -8.99 19.80
C GLY A 359 -2.81 -8.12 21.04
N ILE A 360 -2.34 -8.67 22.16
CA ILE A 360 -2.27 -7.96 23.44
C ILE A 360 -0.83 -8.05 23.95
N PRO A 361 -0.10 -6.94 24.03
CA PRO A 361 1.26 -6.93 24.54
C PRO A 361 1.27 -7.07 26.06
N ALA A 362 2.14 -7.94 26.56
CA ALA A 362 2.46 -8.10 27.98
C ALA A 362 3.97 -7.87 28.22
N PRO A 363 4.41 -7.66 29.45
CA PRO A 363 5.83 -7.42 29.73
C PRO A 363 6.77 -8.53 29.25
N THR A 364 6.30 -9.78 29.22
CA THR A 364 7.11 -10.96 28.90
C THR A 364 6.73 -11.64 27.59
N HIS A 365 5.66 -11.23 26.93
CA HIS A 365 5.18 -11.86 25.70
C HIS A 365 4.17 -10.97 24.96
N LEU A 366 3.88 -11.32 23.72
CA LEU A 366 2.75 -10.87 22.95
C LEU A 366 1.74 -12.02 22.85
N GLN A 367 0.51 -11.81 23.30
CA GLN A 367 -0.59 -12.72 23.02
C GLN A 367 -1.15 -12.38 21.63
N LEU A 368 -1.09 -13.34 20.71
CA LEU A 368 -1.72 -13.26 19.39
C LEU A 368 -3.02 -14.07 19.40
N ASP A 369 -4.07 -13.49 18.83
CA ASP A 369 -5.37 -14.14 18.73
C ASP A 369 -5.57 -14.77 17.35
N ASN A 370 -6.53 -15.69 17.27
CA ASN A 370 -6.93 -16.36 16.02
C ASN A 370 -5.78 -17.09 15.29
N MET A 371 -4.88 -17.70 16.07
CA MET A 371 -3.74 -18.47 15.59
C MET A 371 -4.05 -19.96 15.55
N CYS A 372 -3.75 -20.61 14.45
CA CYS A 372 -3.84 -22.05 14.32
C CYS A 372 -2.48 -22.71 14.50
N ARG A 373 -2.39 -23.70 15.38
CA ARG A 373 -1.24 -24.59 15.49
C ARG A 373 -1.33 -25.66 14.42
N LEU A 374 -0.29 -25.80 13.61
CA LEU A 374 -0.23 -26.86 12.61
C LEU A 374 0.11 -28.19 13.27
N VAL A 375 -0.55 -29.25 12.85
CA VAL A 375 -0.34 -30.61 13.35
C VAL A 375 0.73 -31.29 12.47
N PRO A 376 1.92 -31.61 13.02
CA PRO A 376 2.92 -32.38 12.27
C PRO A 376 2.38 -33.74 11.86
N GLY A 377 2.59 -34.13 10.64
CA GLY A 377 2.13 -35.42 10.12
C GLY A 377 2.04 -35.42 8.62
N SER A 378 1.72 -36.58 8.05
CA SER A 378 1.53 -36.71 6.61
C SER A 378 0.37 -35.85 6.14
N ILE A 379 0.56 -35.17 5.02
CA ILE A 379 -0.42 -34.23 4.46
C ILE A 379 -1.76 -34.95 4.15
N SER A 380 -2.85 -34.35 4.57
CA SER A 380 -4.20 -34.84 4.30
C SER A 380 -4.60 -34.60 2.82
N PRO A 381 -5.60 -35.33 2.31
CA PRO A 381 -6.09 -35.11 0.93
C PRO A 381 -6.50 -33.66 0.65
N ASP A 382 -7.13 -32.99 1.62
CA ASP A 382 -7.55 -31.59 1.50
C ASP A 382 -6.34 -30.62 1.51
N GLY A 383 -5.36 -30.86 2.37
CA GLY A 383 -4.12 -30.11 2.40
C GLY A 383 -3.35 -30.29 1.08
N LEU A 384 -3.29 -31.51 0.58
CA LEU A 384 -2.64 -31.83 -0.68
C LEU A 384 -3.31 -31.14 -1.86
N LYS A 385 -4.64 -31.11 -1.91
CA LYS A 385 -5.40 -30.42 -2.95
C LYS A 385 -5.10 -28.92 -2.95
N ALA A 386 -5.05 -28.28 -1.77
CA ALA A 386 -4.71 -26.87 -1.63
C ALA A 386 -3.27 -26.59 -2.08
N ALA A 387 -2.32 -27.46 -1.68
CA ALA A 387 -0.92 -27.35 -2.06
C ALA A 387 -0.69 -27.54 -3.58
N LYS A 388 -1.36 -28.52 -4.20
CA LYS A 388 -1.33 -28.76 -5.66
C LYS A 388 -1.81 -27.55 -6.45
N TRP A 389 -2.84 -26.84 -5.96
CA TRP A 389 -3.31 -25.63 -6.62
C TRP A 389 -2.18 -24.59 -6.77
N PHE A 390 -1.35 -24.45 -5.75
CA PHE A 390 -0.24 -23.49 -5.78
C PHE A 390 0.82 -23.88 -6.84
N THR A 391 1.05 -25.17 -7.09
CA THR A 391 2.00 -25.64 -8.10
C THR A 391 1.45 -25.55 -9.53
N GLN A 392 0.14 -25.46 -9.72
CA GLN A 392 -0.58 -25.56 -11.00
C GLN A 392 -0.17 -26.79 -11.84
N ARG A 393 0.41 -27.81 -11.22
CA ARG A 393 0.75 -29.06 -11.87
C ARG A 393 -0.43 -30.03 -11.78
N ASN A 394 -1.00 -30.36 -12.93
CA ASN A 394 -2.11 -31.34 -13.06
C ASN A 394 -1.67 -32.80 -12.88
N SER A 395 -0.44 -33.05 -12.47
CA SER A 395 0.08 -34.41 -12.34
C SER A 395 -0.43 -35.05 -11.06
N ASP A 396 -1.22 -36.11 -11.21
CA ASP A 396 -1.72 -36.94 -10.10
C ASP A 396 -0.61 -37.80 -9.46
N ASP A 397 0.56 -37.90 -10.10
CA ASP A 397 1.67 -38.77 -9.72
C ASP A 397 2.75 -38.11 -8.87
N LEU A 398 2.57 -36.85 -8.43
CA LEU A 398 3.60 -36.19 -7.60
C LEU A 398 3.55 -36.67 -6.15
N SER A 399 4.69 -37.19 -5.67
CA SER A 399 4.92 -37.43 -4.23
C SER A 399 4.82 -36.13 -3.44
N PRO A 400 4.57 -36.18 -2.11
CA PRO A 400 4.61 -34.98 -1.25
C PRO A 400 5.89 -34.16 -1.44
N ASP A 401 7.06 -34.79 -1.54
CA ASP A 401 8.35 -34.13 -1.79
C ASP A 401 8.38 -33.41 -3.15
N GLY A 402 7.82 -34.02 -4.19
CA GLY A 402 7.74 -33.42 -5.51
C GLY A 402 6.82 -32.19 -5.54
N ILE A 403 5.75 -32.22 -4.75
CA ILE A 403 4.84 -31.08 -4.58
C ILE A 403 5.53 -29.97 -3.80
N ALA A 404 6.18 -30.29 -2.66
CA ALA A 404 6.89 -29.31 -1.85
C ALA A 404 8.01 -28.62 -2.64
N SER A 405 8.77 -29.38 -3.43
CA SER A 405 9.80 -28.83 -4.32
C SER A 405 9.22 -27.91 -5.39
N GLY A 406 8.09 -28.27 -5.98
CA GLY A 406 7.39 -27.42 -6.94
C GLY A 406 6.84 -26.13 -6.32
N ILE A 407 6.34 -26.20 -5.07
CA ILE A 407 5.93 -25.01 -4.31
C ILE A 407 7.13 -24.11 -4.07
N LEU A 408 8.24 -24.65 -3.58
CA LEU A 408 9.45 -23.88 -3.30
C LEU A 408 9.98 -23.16 -4.54
N GLU A 409 9.98 -23.83 -5.69
CA GLU A 409 10.34 -23.22 -6.97
C GLU A 409 9.45 -22.01 -7.26
N ARG A 410 8.13 -22.14 -7.07
CA ARG A 410 7.16 -21.07 -7.31
C ARG A 410 7.29 -19.92 -6.30
N LEU A 411 7.47 -20.22 -5.01
CA LEU A 411 7.75 -19.23 -3.98
C LEU A 411 9.00 -18.42 -4.30
N THR A 412 10.08 -19.11 -4.73
CA THR A 412 11.34 -18.46 -5.12
C THR A 412 11.14 -17.55 -6.35
N MET A 413 10.29 -17.95 -7.30
CA MET A 413 9.96 -17.12 -8.46
C MET A 413 9.37 -15.76 -8.08
N ILE A 414 8.60 -15.69 -7.02
CA ILE A 414 7.95 -14.46 -6.52
C ILE A 414 8.71 -13.79 -5.38
N GLY A 415 10.00 -14.13 -5.19
CA GLY A 415 10.90 -13.43 -4.29
C GLY A 415 11.06 -14.05 -2.89
N PHE A 416 10.50 -15.22 -2.61
CA PHE A 416 10.78 -15.91 -1.36
C PHE A 416 12.24 -16.33 -1.26
N THR A 417 12.90 -15.98 -0.15
CA THR A 417 14.34 -16.21 0.06
C THR A 417 14.61 -17.25 1.15
N GLY A 418 13.69 -18.17 1.39
CA GLY A 418 13.81 -19.20 2.43
C GLY A 418 14.98 -20.16 2.25
N CYS A 419 15.26 -20.95 3.26
CA CYS A 419 16.43 -21.85 3.35
C CYS A 419 16.39 -23.07 2.41
N GLY A 420 15.33 -23.27 1.67
CA GLY A 420 15.17 -24.42 0.75
C GLY A 420 14.64 -25.68 1.42
N GLU A 421 14.46 -25.69 2.75
CA GLU A 421 13.85 -26.79 3.49
C GLU A 421 12.35 -26.55 3.70
N TYR A 422 11.61 -27.59 4.01
CA TYR A 422 10.20 -27.48 4.38
C TYR A 422 9.85 -28.40 5.55
N LEU A 423 8.74 -28.10 6.19
CA LEU A 423 8.12 -28.93 7.24
C LEU A 423 6.74 -29.38 6.74
N GLU A 424 6.43 -30.68 6.87
CA GLU A 424 5.16 -31.25 6.46
C GLU A 424 4.17 -31.27 7.62
N PHE A 425 2.93 -30.88 7.32
CA PHE A 425 1.81 -30.84 8.24
C PHE A 425 0.57 -31.44 7.58
N GLU A 426 -0.40 -31.89 8.39
CA GLU A 426 -1.67 -32.40 7.86
C GLU A 426 -2.37 -31.45 6.89
N ASN A 427 -2.20 -30.13 7.09
CA ASN A 427 -2.87 -29.11 6.28
C ASN A 427 -2.05 -28.62 5.08
N GLY A 428 -0.77 -28.92 4.98
CA GLY A 428 0.12 -28.39 3.94
C GLY A 428 1.58 -28.39 4.31
N PHE A 429 2.34 -27.50 3.67
CA PHE A 429 3.79 -27.36 3.85
C PHE A 429 4.13 -25.96 4.39
N PHE A 430 5.06 -25.91 5.33
CA PHE A 430 5.64 -24.66 5.83
C PHE A 430 7.09 -24.55 5.39
N PHE A 431 7.44 -23.42 4.79
CA PHE A 431 8.76 -23.08 4.28
C PHE A 431 9.37 -22.00 5.17
N PRO A 432 10.32 -22.36 6.07
CA PRO A 432 10.98 -21.41 6.96
C PRO A 432 11.96 -20.50 6.20
N GLN A 433 12.24 -19.33 6.75
CA GLN A 433 13.25 -18.42 6.21
C GLN A 433 14.66 -18.95 6.46
N PHE A 434 14.91 -19.46 7.66
CA PHE A 434 16.19 -20.03 8.05
C PHE A 434 16.06 -21.52 8.34
N LYS A 435 17.18 -22.23 8.27
CA LYS A 435 17.21 -23.65 8.59
C LYS A 435 16.78 -23.91 10.04
N PRO A 436 15.70 -24.67 10.27
CA PRO A 436 15.25 -24.98 11.61
C PRO A 436 16.34 -25.73 12.38
N ALA A 437 16.58 -25.34 13.63
CA ALA A 437 17.38 -26.17 14.50
C ALA A 437 16.65 -27.50 14.73
N CYS A 438 17.36 -28.61 14.64
CA CYS A 438 16.82 -29.95 14.97
C CYS A 438 16.37 -29.98 16.43
N SER A 439 15.09 -29.78 16.70
CA SER A 439 14.51 -29.90 18.03
C SER A 439 13.07 -30.40 17.95
N ASN A 440 12.72 -31.34 18.80
CA ASN A 440 11.37 -31.90 18.94
C ASN A 440 10.37 -30.89 19.59
N GLU A 441 10.81 -29.66 19.86
CA GLU A 441 10.05 -28.63 20.56
C GLU A 441 9.56 -27.50 19.63
N LEU A 442 9.70 -27.70 18.32
CA LEU A 442 9.26 -26.70 17.32
C LEU A 442 7.74 -26.77 17.11
N LEU A 443 7.14 -25.60 17.06
CA LEU A 443 5.73 -25.41 16.77
C LEU A 443 5.60 -24.41 15.62
N VAL A 444 4.81 -24.75 14.60
CA VAL A 444 4.40 -23.80 13.55
C VAL A 444 2.98 -23.33 13.82
N VAL A 445 2.79 -22.01 13.76
CA VAL A 445 1.48 -21.39 13.86
C VAL A 445 1.25 -20.44 12.71
N ILE A 446 0.00 -20.39 12.23
CA ILE A 446 -0.41 -19.50 11.16
C ILE A 446 -1.63 -18.69 11.59
N PRO A 447 -1.80 -17.45 11.13
CA PRO A 447 -3.05 -16.70 11.33
C PRO A 447 -4.18 -17.31 10.51
N CYS A 448 -5.39 -17.34 11.06
CA CYS A 448 -6.56 -17.81 10.34
C CYS A 448 -7.26 -16.71 9.52
N ASN A 449 -7.01 -15.46 9.86
CA ASN A 449 -7.65 -14.27 9.28
C ASN A 449 -6.72 -13.43 8.40
N LEU A 450 -5.51 -13.90 8.14
CA LEU A 450 -4.53 -13.22 7.29
C LEU A 450 -3.87 -14.24 6.36
N HIS A 451 -4.26 -14.27 5.10
CA HIS A 451 -3.83 -15.31 4.18
C HIS A 451 -3.85 -14.85 2.72
N TRP A 452 -3.12 -15.54 1.86
CA TRP A 452 -3.31 -15.54 0.40
C TRP A 452 -4.08 -16.78 -0.02
N VAL A 453 -4.35 -16.92 -1.29
CA VAL A 453 -5.05 -18.10 -1.81
C VAL A 453 -4.24 -19.37 -1.51
N ASN A 454 -4.83 -20.28 -0.73
CA ASN A 454 -4.21 -21.54 -0.29
C ASN A 454 -2.89 -21.39 0.45
N GLY A 455 -2.80 -20.43 1.36
CA GLY A 455 -1.63 -20.25 2.21
C GLY A 455 -1.67 -18.99 3.05
N GLY A 456 -0.59 -18.71 3.76
CA GLY A 456 -0.46 -17.55 4.62
C GLY A 456 0.95 -17.41 5.20
N PRO A 457 1.26 -16.26 5.83
CA PRO A 457 2.49 -16.17 6.61
C PRO A 457 2.37 -17.04 7.85
N GLY A 458 3.50 -17.46 8.43
CA GLY A 458 3.49 -18.23 9.66
C GLY A 458 4.70 -17.98 10.51
N LEU A 459 4.62 -18.41 11.77
CA LEU A 459 5.68 -18.31 12.75
C LEU A 459 6.18 -19.71 13.12
N LEU A 460 7.48 -19.86 13.16
CA LEU A 460 8.15 -20.98 13.77
C LEU A 460 8.52 -20.59 15.22
N LEU A 461 8.02 -21.31 16.16
CA LEU A 461 8.15 -21.03 17.59
C LEU A 461 8.84 -22.19 18.29
N ARG A 462 9.50 -21.91 19.42
CA ARG A 462 10.09 -22.93 20.30
C ARG A 462 9.41 -22.90 21.67
N SER A 463 9.04 -24.06 22.19
CA SER A 463 8.52 -24.18 23.56
C SER A 463 9.62 -23.81 24.58
N ASN A 464 9.25 -23.04 25.60
CA ASN A 464 10.10 -22.75 26.75
C ASN A 464 9.68 -23.51 28.03
N GLY A 465 8.71 -24.41 27.91
CA GLY A 465 8.19 -25.21 29.04
C GLY A 465 7.27 -24.43 30.01
N THR A 466 7.04 -23.15 29.83
CA THR A 466 6.24 -22.30 30.74
C THR A 466 4.88 -21.87 30.16
N GLY A 467 4.50 -22.41 28.99
CA GLY A 467 3.27 -22.02 28.29
C GLY A 467 3.41 -20.81 27.40
N THR A 468 4.57 -20.15 27.43
CA THR A 468 4.95 -19.10 26.47
C THR A 468 5.91 -19.70 25.45
N PHE A 469 5.78 -19.30 24.20
CA PHE A 469 6.66 -19.74 23.12
C PHE A 469 7.64 -18.64 22.77
N VAL A 470 8.88 -19.03 22.44
CA VAL A 470 9.91 -18.10 21.99
C VAL A 470 9.89 -18.06 20.47
N PHE A 471 9.88 -16.86 19.91
CA PHE A 471 10.02 -16.65 18.47
C PHE A 471 11.33 -17.27 17.98
N SER A 472 11.27 -18.02 16.90
CA SER A 472 12.42 -18.65 16.26
C SER A 472 12.61 -18.18 14.83
N ASP A 473 11.54 -18.17 14.03
CA ASP A 473 11.60 -17.79 12.62
C ASP A 473 10.22 -17.42 12.08
N VAL A 474 10.18 -16.88 10.85
CA VAL A 474 8.99 -16.69 10.04
C VAL A 474 9.11 -17.51 8.76
N GLY A 475 8.00 -17.75 8.09
CA GLY A 475 8.01 -18.46 6.81
C GLY A 475 6.69 -18.39 6.09
N ALA A 476 6.65 -19.04 4.93
CA ALA A 476 5.46 -19.16 4.10
C ALA A 476 4.79 -20.52 4.35
N PHE A 477 3.51 -20.52 4.62
CA PHE A 477 2.68 -21.72 4.65
C PHE A 477 1.90 -21.83 3.32
N VAL A 478 1.93 -23.00 2.71
CA VAL A 478 1.13 -23.33 1.52
C VAL A 478 0.31 -24.58 1.81
N GLY A 479 -1.01 -24.43 1.75
CA GLY A 479 -1.94 -25.47 2.10
C GLY A 479 -3.30 -24.90 2.49
N ARG A 480 -4.12 -25.71 3.16
CA ARG A 480 -5.43 -25.31 3.65
C ARG A 480 -5.33 -24.52 4.94
N VAL A 481 -5.64 -23.24 4.90
CA VAL A 481 -5.72 -22.38 6.09
C VAL A 481 -6.98 -22.70 6.88
N PRO A 482 -6.89 -23.03 8.19
CA PRO A 482 -8.05 -23.26 9.05
C PRO A 482 -8.87 -21.97 9.25
N LYS A 483 -10.19 -22.13 9.43
CA LYS A 483 -11.10 -20.98 9.60
C LYS A 483 -11.07 -20.34 10.99
N HIS A 484 -10.64 -21.09 11.99
CA HIS A 484 -10.67 -20.67 13.40
C HIS A 484 -9.39 -21.10 14.10
N GLY A 485 -8.91 -20.25 14.98
CA GLY A 485 -7.73 -20.48 15.82
C GLY A 485 -7.98 -20.09 17.27
N GLY A 486 -6.98 -20.28 18.09
CA GLY A 486 -6.94 -19.87 19.50
C GLY A 486 -5.91 -18.77 19.72
N SER A 487 -5.71 -18.40 20.97
CA SER A 487 -4.68 -17.45 21.37
C SER A 487 -3.34 -18.17 21.63
N ILE A 488 -2.23 -17.50 21.34
CA ILE A 488 -0.88 -17.99 21.60
C ILE A 488 0.01 -16.87 22.16
N ASN A 489 0.86 -17.23 23.14
CA ASN A 489 1.79 -16.30 23.76
C ASN A 489 3.20 -16.45 23.16
N VAL A 490 3.73 -15.37 22.58
CA VAL A 490 5.04 -15.32 21.90
C VAL A 490 5.95 -14.34 22.63
N GLY A 491 7.06 -14.84 23.18
CA GLY A 491 8.06 -14.08 23.93
C GLY A 491 9.36 -13.80 23.20
#